data_83b8ea33c508d8e09e9a75c9360a911a
#
_entry.id   83b8ea33c508d8e09e9a75c9360a911a
#
_cell.length_a   1.000
_cell.length_b   1.000
_cell.length_c   1.000
_cell.angle_alpha   90.00
_cell.angle_beta   90.00
_cell.angle_gamma   90.00
#
_symmetry.space_group_name_H-M   'P 1'
#
loop_
_entity.id
_entity.type
_entity.pdbx_description
1 polymer ?
#
loop_
_entity_poly.entity_id
_entity_poly.type
_entity_poly.pdbx_seq_one_letter_code
_entity_poly.pdbx_strand_id
1 'polypeptide(L)'
;MGWGVDEDKVTTSIVSGMLNKNGNGPVEVLNAGVGNYNASRYTERFFKELTELEPTDIVVQYFLRDAEDLQPSQENLLLSNSQLALTLWILKQRTFGQSGDQSVTDHYQKVYEPTSPGLIKMEESLKKLSAYTEANNIKLFMLMTPDIHDLENYKFDAIHQQMEEFANNNGFVFVDALPNLRNIPAASLYAMPGDPHPNAMGHRIMAETIAPVLQQKNNN
;
A
#
# COMPACT_ATOMS: atom_id res chain seq x y z
N MET A 1 1.76 -0.22 -8.38
CA MET A 1 1.29 -1.39 -9.13
C MET A 1 -0.21 -1.22 -9.34
N GLY A 2 -0.79 -1.69 -10.45
CA GLY A 2 -2.22 -1.51 -10.76
C GLY A 2 -2.79 -2.81 -11.31
N TRP A 3 -3.09 -3.76 -10.43
CA TRP A 3 -3.71 -5.03 -10.84
C TRP A 3 -5.08 -4.78 -11.51
N GLY A 4 -5.26 -5.28 -12.73
CA GLY A 4 -6.52 -5.12 -13.47
C GLY A 4 -6.83 -3.72 -13.99
N VAL A 5 -5.86 -2.80 -13.97
CA VAL A 5 -6.00 -1.41 -14.42
C VAL A 5 -4.94 -1.08 -15.47
N ASP A 6 -5.32 -0.35 -16.51
CA ASP A 6 -4.39 0.12 -17.53
C ASP A 6 -3.31 1.03 -16.94
N GLU A 7 -2.11 1.02 -17.49
CA GLU A 7 -0.95 1.73 -16.95
C GLU A 7 -1.18 3.25 -16.82
N ASP A 8 -1.89 3.86 -17.74
CA ASP A 8 -2.21 5.30 -17.71
C ASP A 8 -3.25 5.68 -16.64
N LYS A 9 -3.91 4.70 -16.03
CA LYS A 9 -4.96 4.87 -15.04
C LYS A 9 -4.54 4.48 -13.61
N VAL A 10 -3.29 4.07 -13.41
CA VAL A 10 -2.78 3.81 -12.06
C VAL A 10 -2.41 5.09 -11.34
N THR A 11 -2.40 5.06 -10.01
CA THR A 11 -2.13 6.23 -9.14
C THR A 11 -0.88 6.99 -9.56
N THR A 12 0.23 6.31 -9.81
CA THR A 12 1.51 6.94 -10.19
C THR A 12 1.44 7.69 -11.51
N SER A 13 0.79 7.13 -12.54
CA SER A 13 0.65 7.78 -13.85
C SER A 13 -0.27 9.00 -13.78
N ILE A 14 -1.35 8.90 -12.99
CA ILE A 14 -2.27 10.03 -12.76
C ILE A 14 -1.54 11.14 -12.00
N VAL A 15 -0.81 10.81 -10.92
CA VAL A 15 0.00 11.78 -10.15
C VAL A 15 1.02 12.46 -11.06
N SER A 16 1.75 11.70 -11.90
CA SER A 16 2.68 12.25 -12.88
C SER A 16 2.01 13.29 -13.79
N GLY A 17 0.84 12.93 -14.33
CA GLY A 17 0.05 13.85 -15.17
C GLY A 17 -0.39 15.11 -14.42
N MET A 18 -0.77 15.00 -13.13
CA MET A 18 -1.22 16.13 -12.31
C MET A 18 -0.07 17.06 -11.95
N LEU A 19 1.08 16.52 -11.54
CA LEU A 19 2.27 17.30 -11.18
C LEU A 19 2.82 18.08 -12.39
N ASN A 20 2.81 17.48 -13.57
CA ASN A 20 3.36 18.11 -14.77
C ASN A 20 2.42 19.12 -15.45
N LYS A 21 1.12 19.14 -15.13
CA LYS A 21 0.17 20.14 -15.66
C LYS A 21 0.37 21.54 -15.05
N ASN A 22 0.92 21.63 -13.84
CA ASN A 22 0.96 22.88 -13.09
C ASN A 22 2.25 23.72 -13.30
N GLY A 23 3.10 23.33 -14.24
CA GLY A 23 4.19 24.19 -14.75
C GLY A 23 5.43 24.31 -13.85
N ASN A 24 5.56 23.52 -12.80
CA ASN A 24 6.70 23.55 -11.86
C ASN A 24 7.95 22.80 -12.37
N GLY A 25 8.08 22.62 -13.69
CA GLY A 25 9.14 21.84 -14.31
C GLY A 25 8.76 20.35 -14.49
N PRO A 26 9.55 19.58 -15.25
CA PRO A 26 9.27 18.17 -15.48
C PRO A 26 9.49 17.37 -14.18
N VAL A 27 8.45 16.65 -13.75
CA VAL A 27 8.49 15.70 -12.63
C VAL A 27 8.41 14.28 -13.19
N GLU A 28 9.40 13.45 -12.91
CA GLU A 28 9.36 12.02 -13.23
C GLU A 28 8.79 11.27 -12.03
N VAL A 29 7.74 10.47 -12.25
CA VAL A 29 7.12 9.63 -11.22
C VAL A 29 7.32 8.17 -11.59
N LEU A 30 8.11 7.46 -10.80
CA LEU A 30 8.43 6.05 -11.01
C LEU A 30 7.51 5.15 -10.20
N ASN A 31 6.93 4.15 -10.84
CA ASN A 31 6.17 3.10 -10.18
C ASN A 31 7.09 1.95 -9.73
N ALA A 32 7.52 1.98 -8.47
CA ALA A 32 8.38 0.96 -7.88
C ALA A 32 7.61 -0.20 -7.21
N GLY A 33 6.27 -0.23 -7.31
CA GLY A 33 5.43 -1.24 -6.66
C GLY A 33 5.62 -2.64 -7.23
N VAL A 34 5.78 -3.63 -6.36
CA VAL A 34 5.87 -5.07 -6.69
C VAL A 34 4.76 -5.82 -5.97
N GLY A 35 4.10 -6.74 -6.68
CA GLY A 35 3.03 -7.56 -6.11
C GLY A 35 3.51 -8.42 -4.95
N ASN A 36 2.66 -8.59 -3.94
CA ASN A 36 2.92 -9.39 -2.75
C ASN A 36 4.14 -8.95 -1.90
N TYR A 37 4.59 -7.70 -2.05
CA TYR A 37 5.58 -7.13 -1.13
C TYR A 37 4.85 -6.51 0.08
N ASN A 38 5.50 -6.58 1.23
CA ASN A 38 5.19 -5.87 2.46
C ASN A 38 6.25 -4.80 2.72
N ALA A 39 6.12 -4.06 3.83
CA ALA A 39 7.03 -2.96 4.16
C ALA A 39 8.51 -3.38 4.19
N SER A 40 8.82 -4.51 4.78
CA SER A 40 10.20 -5.00 4.85
C SER A 40 10.78 -5.29 3.46
N ARG A 41 10.00 -5.93 2.57
CA ARG A 41 10.47 -6.30 1.23
C ARG A 41 10.65 -5.10 0.31
N TYR A 42 9.72 -4.15 0.28
CA TYR A 42 9.89 -2.99 -0.59
C TYR A 42 10.97 -2.03 -0.07
N THR A 43 11.15 -1.93 1.25
CA THR A 43 12.25 -1.17 1.83
C THR A 43 13.61 -1.82 1.54
N GLU A 44 13.73 -3.14 1.68
CA GLU A 44 14.95 -3.87 1.31
C GLU A 44 15.28 -3.65 -0.17
N ARG A 45 14.28 -3.79 -1.05
CA ARG A 45 14.45 -3.53 -2.48
C ARG A 45 14.88 -2.09 -2.76
N PHE A 46 14.31 -1.11 -2.06
CA PHE A 46 14.72 0.28 -2.21
C PHE A 46 16.23 0.44 -1.97
N PHE A 47 16.73 -0.06 -0.86
CA PHE A 47 18.15 0.05 -0.53
C PHE A 47 19.08 -0.73 -1.48
N LYS A 48 18.58 -1.81 -2.07
CA LYS A 48 19.36 -2.68 -2.94
C LYS A 48 19.41 -2.21 -4.39
N GLU A 49 18.31 -1.61 -4.87
CA GLU A 49 18.10 -1.41 -6.31
C GLU A 49 17.72 0.04 -6.68
N LEU A 50 17.12 0.81 -5.77
CA LEU A 50 16.48 2.08 -6.14
C LEU A 50 17.21 3.32 -5.62
N THR A 51 18.19 3.18 -4.75
CA THR A 51 18.97 4.32 -4.22
C THR A 51 19.78 5.02 -5.32
N GLU A 52 20.19 4.28 -6.36
CA GLU A 52 20.93 4.84 -7.51
C GLU A 52 20.09 5.79 -8.39
N LEU A 53 18.75 5.77 -8.20
CA LEU A 53 17.84 6.68 -8.91
C LEU A 53 17.82 8.09 -8.31
N GLU A 54 18.47 8.30 -7.17
CA GLU A 54 18.57 9.59 -6.47
C GLU A 54 17.23 10.32 -6.34
N PRO A 55 16.18 9.68 -5.76
CA PRO A 55 14.86 10.29 -5.68
C PRO A 55 14.89 11.55 -4.80
N THR A 56 14.14 12.56 -5.18
CA THR A 56 13.91 13.76 -4.36
C THR A 56 12.77 13.56 -3.36
N ASP A 57 11.84 12.70 -3.72
CA ASP A 57 10.63 12.41 -2.95
C ASP A 57 10.33 10.91 -2.99
N ILE A 58 9.94 10.35 -1.86
CA ILE A 58 9.50 8.95 -1.76
C ILE A 58 8.08 8.91 -1.22
N VAL A 59 7.19 8.22 -1.93
CA VAL A 59 5.83 7.94 -1.46
C VAL A 59 5.71 6.45 -1.16
N VAL A 60 5.52 6.13 0.11
CA VAL A 60 5.10 4.79 0.55
C VAL A 60 3.58 4.73 0.43
N GLN A 61 3.08 4.00 -0.58
CA GLN A 61 1.65 3.69 -0.65
C GLN A 61 1.38 2.49 0.25
N TYR A 62 1.00 2.79 1.49
CA TYR A 62 0.84 1.82 2.56
C TYR A 62 -0.56 1.19 2.57
N PHE A 63 -0.61 -0.11 2.84
CA PHE A 63 -1.84 -0.88 2.99
C PHE A 63 -1.75 -1.77 4.25
N LEU A 64 -2.89 -2.16 4.81
CA LEU A 64 -2.96 -2.97 6.04
C LEU A 64 -2.05 -4.21 6.02
N ARG A 65 -1.91 -4.84 4.86
CA ARG A 65 -1.08 -6.03 4.67
C ARG A 65 0.43 -5.77 4.78
N ASP A 66 0.85 -4.52 4.74
CA ASP A 66 2.28 -4.19 4.77
C ASP A 66 2.94 -4.50 6.11
N ALA A 67 2.14 -4.65 7.17
CA ALA A 67 2.58 -5.12 8.49
C ALA A 67 2.54 -6.65 8.67
N GLU A 68 2.12 -7.44 7.67
CA GLU A 68 2.14 -8.90 7.79
C GLU A 68 3.57 -9.44 7.80
N ASP A 69 3.84 -10.44 8.66
CA ASP A 69 5.07 -11.22 8.59
C ASP A 69 4.96 -12.24 7.46
N LEU A 70 5.40 -11.83 6.28
CA LEU A 70 5.49 -12.74 5.13
C LEU A 70 6.67 -13.70 5.39
N GLN A 71 6.40 -14.78 6.14
CA GLN A 71 7.33 -15.89 6.25
C GLN A 71 7.80 -16.28 4.85
N PRO A 72 9.12 -16.62 4.66
CA PRO A 72 9.52 -17.30 3.43
C PRO A 72 8.52 -18.44 3.27
N SER A 73 7.78 -18.44 2.17
CA SER A 73 6.86 -19.55 1.90
C SER A 73 7.66 -20.80 2.16
N GLN A 74 7.29 -21.59 3.18
CA GLN A 74 7.67 -22.99 3.17
C GLN A 74 7.08 -23.47 1.86
N GLU A 75 7.93 -23.53 0.84
CA GLU A 75 7.55 -24.04 -0.45
C GLU A 75 7.03 -25.44 -0.16
N ASN A 76 5.70 -25.52 -0.11
CA ASN A 76 5.06 -26.81 -0.04
C ASN A 76 5.36 -27.39 -1.41
N LEU A 77 6.44 -28.21 -1.47
CA LEU A 77 7.00 -28.76 -2.71
C LEU A 77 5.92 -29.40 -3.59
N LEU A 78 4.82 -29.84 -2.95
CA LEU A 78 3.63 -30.36 -3.64
C LEU A 78 2.80 -29.25 -4.29
N LEU A 79 2.68 -28.07 -3.67
CA LEU A 79 1.89 -26.95 -4.22
C LEU A 79 2.70 -26.16 -5.27
N SER A 80 4.01 -26.05 -5.10
CA SER A 80 4.89 -25.36 -6.07
C SER A 80 5.12 -26.19 -7.35
N ASN A 81 5.03 -27.51 -7.27
CA ASN A 81 5.32 -28.41 -8.40
C ASN A 81 4.08 -29.11 -9.01
N SER A 82 2.89 -28.88 -8.47
CA SER A 82 1.65 -29.50 -8.98
C SER A 82 0.53 -28.49 -9.13
N GLN A 83 0.21 -28.14 -10.37
CA GLN A 83 -0.96 -27.30 -10.67
C GLN A 83 -2.27 -27.91 -10.16
N LEU A 84 -2.39 -29.23 -10.16
CA LEU A 84 -3.54 -29.94 -9.63
C LEU A 84 -3.66 -29.75 -8.11
N ALA A 85 -2.56 -29.89 -7.36
CA ALA A 85 -2.54 -29.68 -5.92
C ALA A 85 -2.88 -28.22 -5.57
N LEU A 86 -2.34 -27.27 -6.31
CA LEU A 86 -2.67 -25.84 -6.17
C LEU A 86 -4.15 -25.57 -6.45
N THR A 87 -4.70 -26.15 -7.54
CA THR A 87 -6.12 -25.98 -7.90
C THR A 87 -7.04 -26.58 -6.84
N LEU A 88 -6.73 -27.79 -6.33
CA LEU A 88 -7.49 -28.42 -5.26
C LEU A 88 -7.39 -27.64 -3.94
N TRP A 89 -6.23 -27.06 -3.64
CA TRP A 89 -6.04 -26.20 -2.47
C TRP A 89 -6.87 -24.91 -2.58
N ILE A 90 -6.85 -24.25 -3.74
CA ILE A 90 -7.67 -23.06 -4.02
C ILE A 90 -9.16 -23.40 -3.91
N LEU A 91 -9.58 -24.52 -4.50
CA LEU A 91 -10.97 -24.98 -4.42
C LEU A 91 -11.41 -25.27 -2.98
N LYS A 92 -10.54 -25.92 -2.20
CA LYS A 92 -10.76 -26.16 -0.77
C LYS A 92 -10.90 -24.84 0.00
N GLN A 93 -10.04 -23.85 -0.25
CA GLN A 93 -10.13 -22.53 0.38
C GLN A 93 -11.43 -21.81 0.01
N ARG A 94 -11.88 -21.90 -1.25
CA ARG A 94 -13.15 -21.29 -1.69
C ARG A 94 -14.39 -21.95 -1.10
N THR A 95 -14.35 -23.27 -0.83
CA THR A 95 -15.52 -24.03 -0.35
C THR A 95 -15.57 -24.17 1.17
N PHE A 96 -14.43 -24.19 1.84
CA PHE A 96 -14.32 -24.42 3.29
C PHE A 96 -13.52 -23.36 4.03
N GLY A 97 -12.95 -22.37 3.32
CA GLY A 97 -12.33 -21.20 3.94
C GLY A 97 -13.40 -20.42 4.70
N GLN A 98 -13.15 -20.11 5.95
CA GLN A 98 -14.00 -19.20 6.71
C GLN A 98 -13.81 -17.79 6.10
N SER A 99 -14.61 -17.50 5.09
CA SER A 99 -14.73 -16.16 4.54
C SER A 99 -15.84 -15.42 5.30
N GLY A 100 -15.45 -14.69 6.33
CA GLY A 100 -16.33 -13.73 6.98
C GLY A 100 -15.51 -12.48 7.31
N ASP A 101 -16.09 -11.30 7.12
CA ASP A 101 -15.52 -10.00 7.50
C ASP A 101 -14.92 -9.99 8.91
N GLN A 102 -15.52 -10.77 9.83
CA GLN A 102 -15.03 -10.91 11.19
C GLN A 102 -13.63 -11.56 11.24
N SER A 103 -13.37 -12.56 10.40
CA SER A 103 -12.07 -13.24 10.38
C SER A 103 -10.95 -12.34 9.82
N VAL A 104 -11.26 -11.48 8.86
CA VAL A 104 -10.32 -10.48 8.30
C VAL A 104 -10.05 -9.40 9.33
N THR A 105 -11.09 -8.92 10.01
CA THR A 105 -10.96 -7.93 11.09
C THR A 105 -10.09 -8.45 12.23
N ASP A 106 -10.38 -9.67 12.73
CA ASP A 106 -9.61 -10.30 13.80
C ASP A 106 -8.14 -10.56 13.38
N HIS A 107 -7.92 -10.89 12.11
CA HIS A 107 -6.58 -11.07 11.55
C HIS A 107 -5.78 -9.77 11.63
N TYR A 108 -6.29 -8.66 11.08
CA TYR A 108 -5.56 -7.40 11.10
C TYR A 108 -5.44 -6.80 12.50
N GLN A 109 -6.41 -6.99 13.39
CA GLN A 109 -6.25 -6.62 14.80
C GLN A 109 -5.02 -7.29 15.42
N LYS A 110 -4.80 -8.58 15.17
CA LYS A 110 -3.61 -9.31 15.64
C LYS A 110 -2.33 -8.86 14.96
N VAL A 111 -2.36 -8.59 13.65
CA VAL A 111 -1.19 -8.08 12.90
C VAL A 111 -0.72 -6.76 13.48
N TYR A 112 -1.63 -5.90 13.95
CA TYR A 112 -1.31 -4.58 14.50
C TYR A 112 -1.17 -4.54 16.03
N GLU A 113 -1.16 -5.70 16.70
CA GLU A 113 -0.78 -5.76 18.11
C GLU A 113 0.71 -5.38 18.29
N PRO A 114 1.07 -4.61 19.34
CA PRO A 114 2.45 -4.12 19.53
C PRO A 114 3.52 -5.22 19.61
N THR A 115 3.12 -6.44 19.92
CA THR A 115 4.02 -7.61 20.00
C THR A 115 4.08 -8.42 18.71
N SER A 116 3.33 -8.03 17.69
CA SER A 116 3.30 -8.73 16.39
C SER A 116 4.66 -8.64 15.70
N PRO A 117 5.27 -9.78 15.33
CA PRO A 117 6.56 -9.78 14.62
C PRO A 117 6.52 -9.02 13.30
N GLY A 118 5.39 -9.05 12.60
CA GLY A 118 5.22 -8.35 11.32
C GLY A 118 5.19 -6.83 11.50
N LEU A 119 4.44 -6.35 12.51
CA LEU A 119 4.41 -4.92 12.85
C LEU A 119 5.80 -4.42 13.25
N ILE A 120 6.51 -5.14 14.12
CA ILE A 120 7.86 -4.77 14.55
C ILE A 120 8.81 -4.65 13.35
N LYS A 121 8.82 -5.65 12.46
CA LYS A 121 9.66 -5.62 11.25
C LYS A 121 9.29 -4.49 10.30
N MET A 122 8.00 -4.21 10.14
CA MET A 122 7.51 -3.09 9.35
C MET A 122 8.02 -1.76 9.91
N GLU A 123 7.84 -1.53 11.22
CA GLU A 123 8.30 -0.31 11.88
C GLU A 123 9.83 -0.13 11.74
N GLU A 124 10.61 -1.17 11.99
CA GLU A 124 12.08 -1.14 11.83
C GLU A 124 12.48 -0.77 10.39
N SER A 125 11.80 -1.38 9.41
CA SER A 125 12.05 -1.13 7.99
C SER A 125 11.72 0.31 7.58
N LEU A 126 10.59 0.83 8.02
CA LEU A 126 10.17 2.20 7.72
C LEU A 126 10.99 3.25 8.49
N LYS A 127 11.40 2.97 9.75
CA LYS A 127 12.34 3.82 10.49
C LYS A 127 13.71 3.90 9.79
N LYS A 128 14.19 2.78 9.24
CA LYS A 128 15.41 2.76 8.43
C LYS A 128 15.28 3.62 7.17
N LEU A 129 14.12 3.56 6.49
CA LEU A 129 13.86 4.39 5.32
C LEU A 129 13.80 5.86 5.72
N SER A 130 13.14 6.22 6.81
CA SER A 130 13.05 7.58 7.35
C SER A 130 14.44 8.14 7.66
N ALA A 131 15.28 7.41 8.38
CA ALA A 131 16.64 7.85 8.69
C ALA A 131 17.49 8.10 7.41
N TYR A 132 17.32 7.26 6.39
CA TYR A 132 17.98 7.46 5.10
C TYR A 132 17.49 8.71 4.38
N THR A 133 16.18 8.94 4.36
CA THR A 133 15.59 10.10 3.68
C THR A 133 15.98 11.42 4.37
N GLU A 134 16.02 11.44 5.70
CA GLU A 134 16.50 12.58 6.49
C GLU A 134 17.97 12.88 6.18
N ALA A 135 18.83 11.87 6.19
CA ALA A 135 20.26 12.03 5.92
C ALA A 135 20.58 12.52 4.48
N ASN A 136 19.67 12.29 3.53
CA ASN A 136 19.85 12.65 2.12
C ASN A 136 18.93 13.80 1.65
N ASN A 137 18.22 14.48 2.57
CA ASN A 137 17.27 15.56 2.27
C ASN A 137 16.15 15.14 1.30
N ILE A 138 15.73 13.88 1.34
CA ILE A 138 14.64 13.33 0.55
C ILE A 138 13.33 13.53 1.32
N LYS A 139 12.28 13.99 0.66
CA LYS A 139 10.95 14.10 1.29
C LYS A 139 10.28 12.75 1.34
N LEU A 140 9.70 12.41 2.49
CA LEU A 140 9.09 11.11 2.74
C LEU A 140 7.60 11.25 3.02
N PHE A 141 6.78 10.53 2.26
CA PHE A 141 5.32 10.56 2.37
C PHE A 141 4.79 9.15 2.62
N MET A 142 3.69 9.06 3.36
CA MET A 142 2.91 7.84 3.50
C MET A 142 1.49 8.10 3.01
N LEU A 143 1.11 7.47 1.90
CA LEU A 143 -0.27 7.42 1.44
C LEU A 143 -0.92 6.18 2.01
N MET A 144 -1.71 6.34 3.08
CA MET A 144 -2.50 5.25 3.66
C MET A 144 -3.68 4.93 2.77
N THR A 145 -3.78 3.69 2.31
CA THR A 145 -4.87 3.20 1.46
C THR A 145 -5.77 2.26 2.26
N PRO A 146 -7.09 2.47 2.25
CA PRO A 146 -8.01 1.64 3.01
C PRO A 146 -8.22 0.28 2.34
N ASP A 147 -8.63 -0.70 3.14
CA ASP A 147 -9.33 -1.86 2.64
C ASP A 147 -10.69 -1.43 2.09
N ILE A 148 -11.00 -1.82 0.84
CA ILE A 148 -12.22 -1.36 0.17
C ILE A 148 -13.37 -2.37 0.17
N HIS A 149 -13.29 -3.45 0.98
CA HIS A 149 -14.36 -4.44 1.05
C HIS A 149 -15.64 -3.88 1.68
N ASP A 150 -15.53 -3.14 2.77
CA ASP A 150 -16.65 -2.52 3.48
C ASP A 150 -16.26 -1.11 3.95
N LEU A 151 -16.46 -0.13 3.08
CA LEU A 151 -16.13 1.26 3.38
C LEU A 151 -17.24 1.94 4.23
N GLU A 152 -18.47 1.43 4.18
CA GLU A 152 -19.61 1.97 4.94
C GLU A 152 -19.47 1.66 6.44
N ASN A 153 -19.06 0.40 6.76
CA ASN A 153 -18.85 -0.05 8.13
C ASN A 153 -17.35 -0.33 8.38
N TYR A 154 -16.50 0.60 8.00
CA TYR A 154 -15.05 0.43 8.04
C TYR A 154 -14.55 0.04 9.44
N LYS A 155 -13.77 -1.03 9.52
CA LYS A 155 -13.36 -1.66 10.80
C LYS A 155 -11.94 -1.32 11.23
N PHE A 156 -11.18 -0.60 10.40
CA PHE A 156 -9.75 -0.40 10.60
C PHE A 156 -9.36 1.05 10.90
N ASP A 157 -10.31 1.90 11.34
CA ASP A 157 -10.03 3.29 11.71
C ASP A 157 -8.91 3.42 12.76
N ALA A 158 -8.88 2.51 13.75
CA ALA A 158 -7.83 2.50 14.77
C ALA A 158 -6.44 2.22 14.18
N ILE A 159 -6.36 1.40 13.12
CA ILE A 159 -5.10 1.13 12.42
C ILE A 159 -4.65 2.38 11.64
N HIS A 160 -5.56 3.10 10.99
CA HIS A 160 -5.23 4.37 10.33
C HIS A 160 -4.66 5.37 11.34
N GLN A 161 -5.27 5.51 12.54
CA GLN A 161 -4.75 6.36 13.60
C GLN A 161 -3.37 5.93 14.09
N GLN A 162 -3.17 4.62 14.31
CA GLN A 162 -1.87 4.06 14.70
C GLN A 162 -0.79 4.38 13.65
N MET A 163 -1.11 4.25 12.36
CA MET A 163 -0.17 4.55 11.29
C MET A 163 0.06 6.05 11.10
N GLU A 164 -0.93 6.88 11.36
CA GLU A 164 -0.76 8.34 11.41
C GLU A 164 0.21 8.75 12.52
N GLU A 165 0.03 8.22 13.73
CA GLU A 165 0.94 8.46 14.85
C GLU A 165 2.36 7.98 14.54
N PHE A 166 2.48 6.77 13.99
CA PHE A 166 3.78 6.24 13.56
C PHE A 166 4.44 7.15 12.51
N ALA A 167 3.71 7.55 11.48
CA ALA A 167 4.21 8.40 10.40
C ALA A 167 4.69 9.76 10.92
N ASN A 168 3.87 10.42 11.73
CA ASN A 168 4.19 11.73 12.32
C ASN A 168 5.42 11.67 13.23
N ASN A 169 5.58 10.59 14.00
CA ASN A 169 6.72 10.40 14.90
C ASN A 169 8.03 10.01 14.16
N ASN A 170 7.94 9.63 12.89
CA ASN A 170 9.08 9.15 12.12
C ASN A 170 9.32 9.96 10.82
N GLY A 171 8.90 11.22 10.76
CA GLY A 171 9.26 12.15 9.68
C GLY A 171 8.52 11.92 8.34
N PHE A 172 7.46 11.11 8.33
CA PHE A 172 6.59 10.99 7.16
C PHE A 172 5.56 12.13 7.13
N VAL A 173 5.23 12.58 5.94
CA VAL A 173 4.01 13.34 5.71
C VAL A 173 2.88 12.34 5.49
N PHE A 174 2.00 12.21 6.47
CA PHE A 174 0.88 11.28 6.40
C PHE A 174 -0.27 11.84 5.56
N VAL A 175 -0.82 11.01 4.67
CA VAL A 175 -1.97 11.32 3.82
C VAL A 175 -2.91 10.12 3.82
N ASP A 176 -4.13 10.30 4.32
CA ASP A 176 -5.13 9.24 4.38
C ASP A 176 -6.09 9.31 3.20
N ALA A 177 -6.21 8.25 2.43
CA ALA A 177 -7.17 8.15 1.32
C ALA A 177 -8.58 7.76 1.79
N LEU A 178 -8.75 7.21 2.99
CA LEU A 178 -10.03 6.73 3.50
C LEU A 178 -11.14 7.79 3.49
N PRO A 179 -10.93 9.05 3.94
CA PRO A 179 -11.98 10.07 3.94
C PRO A 179 -12.61 10.30 2.56
N ASN A 180 -11.81 10.21 1.49
CA ASN A 180 -12.26 10.42 0.12
C ASN A 180 -12.92 9.18 -0.51
N LEU A 181 -12.77 8.01 0.10
CA LEU A 181 -13.30 6.72 -0.38
C LEU A 181 -14.52 6.25 0.43
N ARG A 182 -14.65 6.65 1.70
CA ARG A 182 -15.62 6.12 2.68
C ARG A 182 -17.08 6.12 2.19
N ASN A 183 -17.49 7.12 1.43
CA ASN A 183 -18.87 7.27 0.97
C ASN A 183 -19.13 6.68 -0.43
N ILE A 184 -18.18 5.93 -0.97
CA ILE A 184 -18.27 5.33 -2.29
C ILE A 184 -18.66 3.86 -2.12
N PRO A 185 -19.69 3.36 -2.85
CA PRO A 185 -20.04 1.95 -2.79
C PRO A 185 -18.84 1.07 -3.16
N ALA A 186 -18.43 0.17 -2.28
CA ALA A 186 -17.26 -0.67 -2.42
C ALA A 186 -17.18 -1.40 -3.79
N ALA A 187 -18.30 -1.98 -4.22
CA ALA A 187 -18.38 -2.71 -5.50
C ALA A 187 -18.07 -1.83 -6.73
N SER A 188 -18.25 -0.50 -6.64
CA SER A 188 -17.93 0.44 -7.73
C SER A 188 -16.43 0.74 -7.84
N LEU A 189 -15.65 0.35 -6.83
CA LEU A 189 -14.20 0.55 -6.76
C LEU A 189 -13.41 -0.71 -7.14
N TYR A 190 -14.05 -1.85 -7.33
CA TYR A 190 -13.38 -3.11 -7.63
C TYR A 190 -12.86 -3.16 -9.08
N ALA A 191 -11.63 -3.61 -9.26
CA ALA A 191 -11.04 -3.84 -10.58
C ALA A 191 -11.78 -4.93 -11.36
N MET A 192 -12.25 -5.95 -10.64
CA MET A 192 -13.05 -7.06 -11.20
C MET A 192 -14.13 -7.47 -10.19
N PRO A 193 -15.27 -8.02 -10.62
CA PRO A 193 -16.31 -8.50 -9.71
C PRO A 193 -15.75 -9.49 -8.67
N GLY A 194 -15.91 -9.16 -7.38
CA GLY A 194 -15.41 -9.98 -6.27
C GLY A 194 -13.90 -9.88 -5.99
N ASP A 195 -13.17 -9.04 -6.69
CA ASP A 195 -11.76 -8.75 -6.45
C ASP A 195 -11.61 -7.31 -5.93
N PRO A 196 -11.23 -7.11 -4.66
CA PRO A 196 -11.19 -5.79 -4.03
C PRO A 196 -9.92 -4.99 -4.36
N HIS A 197 -9.21 -5.32 -5.42
CA HIS A 197 -8.18 -4.41 -5.91
C HIS A 197 -8.83 -3.15 -6.49
N PRO A 198 -8.29 -1.96 -6.20
CA PRO A 198 -8.85 -0.71 -6.72
C PRO A 198 -8.85 -0.65 -8.24
N ASN A 199 -9.97 -0.24 -8.82
CA ASN A 199 -10.09 0.06 -10.24
C ASN A 199 -9.56 1.47 -10.58
N ALA A 200 -9.70 1.91 -11.82
CA ALA A 200 -9.26 3.22 -12.29
C ALA A 200 -9.84 4.39 -11.47
N MET A 201 -11.08 4.26 -10.95
CA MET A 201 -11.70 5.27 -10.09
C MET A 201 -11.01 5.33 -8.73
N GLY A 202 -10.76 4.18 -8.10
CA GLY A 202 -10.03 4.11 -6.83
C GLY A 202 -8.60 4.68 -6.97
N HIS A 203 -7.90 4.32 -8.03
CA HIS A 203 -6.57 4.88 -8.33
C HIS A 203 -6.60 6.40 -8.55
N ARG A 204 -7.62 6.92 -9.22
CA ARG A 204 -7.80 8.36 -9.41
C ARG A 204 -8.00 9.09 -8.10
N ILE A 205 -8.87 8.58 -7.21
CA ILE A 205 -9.13 9.19 -5.90
C ILE A 205 -7.86 9.21 -5.05
N MET A 206 -7.09 8.13 -5.02
CA MET A 206 -5.80 8.09 -4.34
C MET A 206 -4.82 9.12 -4.91
N ALA A 207 -4.76 9.26 -6.24
CA ALA A 207 -3.92 10.27 -6.88
C ALA A 207 -4.35 11.70 -6.55
N GLU A 208 -5.66 11.99 -6.61
CA GLU A 208 -6.23 13.29 -6.25
C GLU A 208 -6.04 13.63 -4.77
N THR A 209 -5.89 12.63 -3.91
CA THR A 209 -5.61 12.80 -2.49
C THR A 209 -4.15 13.19 -2.25
N ILE A 210 -3.19 12.53 -2.88
CA ILE A 210 -1.77 12.75 -2.61
C ILE A 210 -1.16 13.89 -3.44
N ALA A 211 -1.57 14.10 -4.69
CA ALA A 211 -0.93 15.04 -5.59
C ALA A 211 -0.89 16.49 -5.07
N PRO A 212 -1.96 17.05 -4.45
CA PRO A 212 -1.91 18.39 -3.87
C PRO A 212 -0.85 18.55 -2.77
N VAL A 213 -0.64 17.49 -1.97
CA VAL A 213 0.35 17.51 -0.88
C VAL A 213 1.78 17.50 -1.44
N LEU A 214 2.01 16.75 -2.51
CA LEU A 214 3.30 16.74 -3.23
C LEU A 214 3.59 18.10 -3.87
N GLN A 215 2.57 18.80 -4.40
CA GLN A 215 2.73 20.11 -5.03
C GLN A 215 3.05 21.23 -4.03
N GLN A 216 2.38 21.27 -2.88
CA GLN A 216 2.57 22.33 -1.88
C GLN A 216 4.00 22.42 -1.35
N LYS A 217 4.71 21.28 -1.27
CA LYS A 217 6.09 21.23 -0.78
C LYS A 217 7.16 21.55 -1.82
N ASN A 218 6.80 21.66 -3.10
CA ASN A 218 7.74 22.07 -4.15
C ASN A 218 7.79 23.60 -4.32
N ASN A 219 6.93 24.34 -3.62
CA ASN A 219 6.87 25.82 -3.65
C ASN A 219 7.54 26.50 -2.43
N ASN A 220 8.11 25.73 -1.50
CA ASN A 220 8.86 26.21 -0.35
C ASN A 220 10.31 25.72 -0.42
#